data_d7236fea62b6bd3d94a2c72a1288f920
#
_entry.id   d7236fea62b6bd3d94a2c72a1288f920
#
_cell.length_a   1.000
_cell.length_b   1.000
_cell.length_c   1.000
_cell.angle_alpha   90.00
_cell.angle_beta   90.00
_cell.angle_gamma   90.00
#
_symmetry.space_group_name_H-M   'P 1'
#
loop_
_entity.id
_entity.type
_entity.pdbx_description
1 polymer ?
#
loop_
_entity_poly.entity_id
_entity_poly.type
_entity_poly.pdbx_seq_one_letter_code
_entity_poly.pdbx_strand_id
1 'polypeptide(L)'
;MSEAVREQAGTGHPSVIVRPLDQPGDLGWVTMAHGEIYTAEQQWDNSFEALVARIVADWAGDHDPAREAAWIAEVHGRRVGCVFCVTGDDAETAKLRILLVDPRARGLGLGARLVDTCVEFARSAGYRRVTLWTVDRLTSARRIYRSAGFELVQQEPEHVFGHDLISQTWTLDLHPLR
;
A
#
# COMPACT_ATOMS: atom_id res chain seq x y z
N MET A 1 -39.79 -39.49 -3.55
CA MET A 1 -38.49 -39.63 -2.87
C MET A 1 -37.61 -38.50 -3.40
N SER A 2 -37.50 -37.42 -2.62
CA SER A 2 -36.82 -36.20 -3.01
C SER A 2 -35.55 -36.10 -2.17
N GLU A 3 -34.41 -36.27 -2.80
CA GLU A 3 -33.09 -36.12 -2.17
C GLU A 3 -32.73 -34.66 -2.15
N ALA A 4 -32.74 -34.07 -0.96
CA ALA A 4 -32.28 -32.71 -0.74
C ALA A 4 -30.76 -32.69 -0.80
N VAL A 5 -30.23 -32.05 -1.84
CA VAL A 5 -28.80 -31.66 -1.94
C VAL A 5 -28.53 -30.65 -0.84
N ARG A 6 -27.84 -31.06 0.21
CA ARG A 6 -27.26 -30.14 1.22
C ARG A 6 -26.06 -29.45 0.59
N GLU A 7 -26.23 -28.21 0.23
CA GLU A 7 -25.16 -27.30 -0.10
C GLU A 7 -24.31 -27.06 1.17
N GLN A 8 -23.13 -27.67 1.20
CA GLN A 8 -22.16 -27.45 2.26
C GLN A 8 -21.55 -26.05 2.03
N ALA A 9 -22.01 -25.08 2.80
CA ALA A 9 -21.33 -23.78 2.93
C ALA A 9 -19.95 -24.03 3.57
N GLY A 10 -18.94 -24.12 2.73
CA GLY A 10 -17.54 -24.17 3.17
C GLY A 10 -17.19 -22.89 3.92
N THR A 11 -16.83 -23.02 5.18
CA THR A 11 -16.23 -21.96 6.01
C THR A 11 -14.78 -21.70 5.57
N GLY A 12 -14.58 -21.39 4.29
CA GLY A 12 -13.29 -20.97 3.76
C GLY A 12 -13.07 -19.49 4.04
N HIS A 13 -11.97 -19.14 4.70
CA HIS A 13 -11.49 -17.77 4.73
C HIS A 13 -11.36 -17.28 3.29
N PRO A 14 -11.75 -16.04 2.97
CA PRO A 14 -11.67 -15.54 1.62
C PRO A 14 -10.24 -15.66 1.10
N SER A 15 -10.08 -16.26 -0.07
CA SER A 15 -8.76 -16.37 -0.71
C SER A 15 -8.25 -15.00 -1.05
N VAL A 16 -7.16 -14.59 -0.38
CA VAL A 16 -6.45 -13.34 -0.62
C VAL A 16 -5.27 -13.62 -1.54
N ILE A 17 -5.21 -12.90 -2.65
CA ILE A 17 -4.10 -12.95 -3.61
C ILE A 17 -3.41 -11.59 -3.61
N VAL A 18 -2.07 -11.58 -3.57
CA VAL A 18 -1.25 -10.41 -3.86
C VAL A 18 -0.49 -10.73 -5.15
N ARG A 19 -0.71 -9.94 -6.19
CA ARG A 19 -0.13 -10.11 -7.52
C ARG A 19 0.57 -8.84 -7.99
N PRO A 20 1.47 -8.92 -8.97
CA PRO A 20 2.02 -7.73 -9.63
C PRO A 20 0.91 -6.83 -10.20
N LEU A 21 1.19 -5.53 -10.24
CA LEU A 21 0.34 -4.53 -10.88
C LEU A 21 0.66 -4.52 -12.38
N ASP A 22 0.00 -5.37 -13.14
CA ASP A 22 0.28 -5.61 -14.56
C ASP A 22 -0.96 -5.82 -15.44
N GLN A 23 -2.16 -5.74 -14.84
CA GLN A 23 -3.39 -5.97 -15.59
C GLN A 23 -4.04 -4.65 -16.03
N PRO A 24 -4.72 -4.65 -17.20
CA PRO A 24 -5.49 -3.49 -17.65
C PRO A 24 -6.46 -2.97 -16.58
N GLY A 25 -6.42 -1.67 -16.34
CA GLY A 25 -7.25 -1.00 -15.35
C GLY A 25 -6.67 -0.93 -13.93
N ASP A 26 -5.54 -1.58 -13.64
CA ASP A 26 -4.90 -1.49 -12.31
C ASP A 26 -4.50 -0.06 -11.97
N LEU A 27 -3.83 0.64 -12.88
CA LEU A 27 -3.39 2.04 -12.68
C LEU A 27 -4.56 2.98 -12.40
N GLY A 28 -5.63 2.85 -13.19
CA GLY A 28 -6.84 3.65 -13.01
C GLY A 28 -7.55 3.34 -11.69
N TRP A 29 -7.64 2.05 -11.33
CA TRP A 29 -8.23 1.63 -10.07
C TRP A 29 -7.47 2.19 -8.86
N VAL A 30 -6.14 2.15 -8.86
CA VAL A 30 -5.33 2.71 -7.78
C VAL A 30 -5.65 4.18 -7.56
N THR A 31 -5.67 4.98 -8.63
CA THR A 31 -5.96 6.41 -8.54
C THR A 31 -7.39 6.68 -8.03
N MET A 32 -8.37 6.03 -8.65
CA MET A 32 -9.78 6.17 -8.28
C MET A 32 -10.02 5.76 -6.81
N ALA A 33 -9.54 4.60 -6.41
CA ALA A 33 -9.77 4.08 -5.06
C ALA A 33 -9.16 4.98 -3.97
N HIS A 34 -7.97 5.54 -4.22
CA HIS A 34 -7.38 6.52 -3.29
C HIS A 34 -8.25 7.77 -3.18
N GLY A 35 -8.66 8.36 -4.30
CA GLY A 35 -9.52 9.54 -4.30
C GLY A 35 -10.83 9.32 -3.53
N GLU A 36 -11.55 8.27 -3.88
CA GLU A 36 -12.85 7.96 -3.26
C GLU A 36 -12.74 7.64 -1.75
N ILE A 37 -11.82 6.75 -1.37
CA ILE A 37 -11.70 6.29 0.02
C ILE A 37 -11.19 7.40 0.93
N TYR A 38 -10.15 8.12 0.56
CA TYR A 38 -9.60 9.17 1.41
C TYR A 38 -10.48 10.41 1.48
N THR A 39 -11.21 10.75 0.41
CA THR A 39 -12.23 11.79 0.49
C THR A 39 -13.35 11.36 1.44
N ALA A 40 -13.84 10.14 1.37
CA ALA A 40 -14.92 9.66 2.23
C ALA A 40 -14.49 9.56 3.71
N GLU A 41 -13.28 9.10 4.00
CA GLU A 41 -12.83 8.85 5.37
C GLU A 41 -12.12 10.02 6.04
N GLN A 42 -11.38 10.82 5.26
CA GLN A 42 -10.53 11.90 5.78
C GLN A 42 -10.98 13.28 5.34
N GLN A 43 -11.96 13.40 4.46
CA GLN A 43 -12.39 14.65 3.81
C GLN A 43 -11.24 15.37 3.09
N TRP A 44 -10.28 14.61 2.56
CA TRP A 44 -9.18 15.18 1.80
C TRP A 44 -9.66 15.69 0.44
N ASP A 45 -9.06 16.77 0.00
CA ASP A 45 -9.39 17.41 -1.28
C ASP A 45 -8.72 16.70 -2.48
N ASN A 46 -9.03 17.17 -3.69
CA ASN A 46 -8.53 16.58 -4.93
C ASN A 46 -6.99 16.67 -5.11
N SER A 47 -6.28 17.44 -4.29
CA SER A 47 -4.82 17.50 -4.35
C SER A 47 -4.18 16.17 -3.95
N PHE A 48 -4.84 15.37 -3.10
CA PHE A 48 -4.41 14.02 -2.76
C PHE A 48 -4.54 13.06 -3.95
N GLU A 49 -5.70 13.03 -4.62
CA GLU A 49 -5.91 12.22 -5.82
C GLU A 49 -4.92 12.61 -6.94
N ALA A 50 -4.67 13.92 -7.12
CA ALA A 50 -3.69 14.41 -8.07
C ALA A 50 -2.25 13.96 -7.73
N LEU A 51 -1.89 13.90 -6.45
CA LEU A 51 -0.61 13.33 -6.00
C LEU A 51 -0.51 11.85 -6.36
N VAL A 52 -1.54 11.07 -6.06
CA VAL A 52 -1.57 9.62 -6.38
C VAL A 52 -1.47 9.40 -7.88
N ALA A 53 -2.22 10.18 -8.68
CA ALA A 53 -2.17 10.09 -10.15
C ALA A 53 -0.75 10.34 -10.70
N ARG A 54 -0.01 11.32 -10.14
CA ARG A 54 1.39 11.56 -10.53
C ARG A 54 2.28 10.38 -10.18
N ILE A 55 2.18 9.84 -8.97
CA ILE A 55 2.97 8.68 -8.53
C ILE A 55 2.73 7.48 -9.45
N VAL A 56 1.48 7.22 -9.78
CA VAL A 56 1.08 6.12 -10.66
C VAL A 56 1.61 6.33 -12.09
N ALA A 57 1.49 7.55 -12.63
CA ALA A 57 1.98 7.88 -13.96
C ALA A 57 3.52 7.79 -14.05
N ASP A 58 4.23 8.31 -13.06
CA ASP A 58 5.70 8.26 -13.00
C ASP A 58 6.18 6.80 -12.98
N TRP A 59 5.59 5.97 -12.12
CA TRP A 59 5.92 4.55 -12.06
C TRP A 59 5.61 3.81 -13.36
N ALA A 60 4.47 4.07 -13.98
CA ALA A 60 4.05 3.41 -15.22
C ALA A 60 4.90 3.82 -16.42
N GLY A 61 5.42 5.05 -16.41
CA GLY A 61 6.21 5.61 -17.52
C GLY A 61 7.65 5.12 -17.59
N ASP A 62 8.31 5.03 -16.45
CA ASP A 62 9.76 4.74 -16.42
C ASP A 62 10.19 4.18 -15.05
N HIS A 63 9.85 2.92 -14.76
CA HIS A 63 10.38 2.25 -13.58
C HIS A 63 11.41 1.19 -13.97
N ASP A 64 12.41 1.00 -13.10
CA ASP A 64 13.36 -0.10 -13.22
C ASP A 64 12.80 -1.36 -12.53
N PRO A 65 12.38 -2.40 -13.26
CA PRO A 65 11.77 -3.59 -12.67
C PRO A 65 12.72 -4.39 -11.77
N ALA A 66 14.02 -4.15 -11.83
CA ALA A 66 14.99 -4.73 -10.90
C ALA A 66 15.00 -4.02 -9.54
N ARG A 67 14.50 -2.79 -9.50
CA ARG A 67 14.57 -1.89 -8.34
C ARG A 67 13.20 -1.42 -7.85
N GLU A 68 12.18 -1.49 -8.69
CA GLU A 68 10.86 -0.95 -8.41
C GLU A 68 9.77 -1.95 -8.76
N ALA A 69 8.73 -2.02 -7.96
CA ALA A 69 7.60 -2.91 -8.19
C ALA A 69 6.32 -2.35 -7.55
N ALA A 70 5.19 -2.81 -8.04
CA ALA A 70 3.89 -2.49 -7.46
C ALA A 70 3.00 -3.73 -7.45
N TRP A 71 2.08 -3.79 -6.48
CA TRP A 71 1.20 -4.94 -6.29
C TRP A 71 -0.24 -4.52 -6.07
N ILE A 72 -1.12 -5.41 -6.51
CA ILE A 72 -2.56 -5.39 -6.23
C ILE A 72 -2.90 -6.55 -5.30
N ALA A 73 -3.68 -6.28 -4.27
CA ALA A 73 -4.33 -7.31 -3.46
C ALA A 73 -5.75 -7.54 -3.98
N GLU A 74 -6.13 -8.80 -4.10
CA GLU A 74 -7.46 -9.22 -4.55
C GLU A 74 -8.12 -10.17 -3.55
N VAL A 75 -9.43 -10.03 -3.43
CA VAL A 75 -10.31 -10.95 -2.72
C VAL A 75 -11.46 -11.31 -3.66
N HIS A 76 -11.65 -12.59 -3.92
CA HIS A 76 -12.66 -13.09 -4.89
C HIS A 76 -12.58 -12.40 -6.26
N GLY A 77 -11.36 -12.17 -6.78
CA GLY A 77 -11.13 -11.51 -8.06
C GLY A 77 -11.41 -10.00 -8.09
N ARG A 78 -11.66 -9.39 -6.94
CA ARG A 78 -11.86 -7.93 -6.82
C ARG A 78 -10.61 -7.27 -6.24
N ARG A 79 -10.16 -6.19 -6.85
CA ARG A 79 -9.09 -5.35 -6.32
C ARG A 79 -9.53 -4.75 -4.99
N VAL A 80 -8.74 -4.94 -3.95
CA VAL A 80 -9.05 -4.47 -2.59
C VAL A 80 -7.86 -3.82 -1.89
N GLY A 81 -6.71 -3.73 -2.53
CA GLY A 81 -5.54 -3.06 -1.96
C GLY A 81 -4.42 -2.93 -2.95
N CYS A 82 -3.47 -2.07 -2.63
CA CYS A 82 -2.24 -1.90 -3.41
C CYS A 82 -1.10 -1.38 -2.54
N VAL A 83 0.13 -1.55 -3.04
CA VAL A 83 1.35 -0.92 -2.51
C VAL A 83 2.37 -0.78 -3.64
N PHE A 84 3.19 0.28 -3.56
CA PHE A 84 4.29 0.53 -4.48
C PHE A 84 5.61 0.56 -3.71
N CYS A 85 6.64 -0.02 -4.31
CA CYS A 85 8.03 0.10 -3.89
C CYS A 85 8.79 0.79 -5.02
N VAL A 86 9.31 1.97 -4.75
CA VAL A 86 10.08 2.75 -5.71
C VAL A 86 11.44 3.12 -5.14
N THR A 87 12.37 3.55 -5.98
CA THR A 87 13.65 4.08 -5.53
C THR A 87 13.42 5.37 -4.74
N GLY A 88 14.09 5.50 -3.60
CA GLY A 88 14.03 6.69 -2.74
C GLY A 88 14.98 7.78 -3.19
N ASP A 89 15.39 8.61 -2.24
CA ASP A 89 16.22 9.78 -2.51
C ASP A 89 17.69 9.42 -2.81
N ASP A 90 18.10 8.19 -2.50
CA ASP A 90 19.43 7.65 -2.80
C ASP A 90 19.33 6.18 -3.27
N ALA A 91 20.43 5.66 -3.83
CA ALA A 91 20.49 4.31 -4.40
C ALA A 91 20.37 3.16 -3.37
N GLU A 92 20.55 3.44 -2.09
CA GLU A 92 20.45 2.45 -1.01
C GLU A 92 19.08 2.42 -0.33
N THR A 93 18.22 3.39 -0.64
CA THR A 93 16.91 3.57 0.01
C THR A 93 15.76 3.28 -0.95
N ALA A 94 14.90 2.35 -0.59
CA ALA A 94 13.59 2.18 -1.22
C ALA A 94 12.55 3.07 -0.55
N LYS A 95 11.50 3.42 -1.27
CA LYS A 95 10.36 4.18 -0.76
C LYS A 95 9.07 3.39 -0.95
N LEU A 96 8.42 3.06 0.17
CA LEU A 96 7.06 2.51 0.15
C LEU A 96 6.09 3.66 -0.10
N ARG A 97 5.25 3.51 -1.13
CA ARG A 97 4.27 4.54 -1.51
C ARG A 97 2.88 3.97 -1.68
N ILE A 98 1.90 4.82 -1.45
CA ILE A 98 0.48 4.60 -1.75
C ILE A 98 -0.04 3.22 -1.33
N LEU A 99 0.17 2.86 -0.06
CA LEU A 99 -0.48 1.71 0.57
C LEU A 99 -1.97 2.01 0.74
N LEU A 100 -2.81 1.14 0.19
CA LEU A 100 -4.26 1.21 0.34
C LEU A 100 -4.83 -0.17 0.68
N VAL A 101 -5.81 -0.20 1.57
CA VAL A 101 -6.72 -1.34 1.77
C VAL A 101 -8.15 -0.83 1.76
N ASP A 102 -8.96 -1.38 0.84
CA ASP A 102 -10.39 -1.09 0.76
C ASP A 102 -11.06 -1.35 2.13
N PRO A 103 -11.89 -0.43 2.65
CA PRO A 103 -12.56 -0.60 3.93
C PRO A 103 -13.30 -1.93 4.07
N ARG A 104 -13.86 -2.45 2.96
CA ARG A 104 -14.59 -3.74 2.92
C ARG A 104 -13.70 -4.97 3.11
N ALA A 105 -12.39 -4.82 2.92
CA ALA A 105 -11.40 -5.89 3.06
C ALA A 105 -10.49 -5.72 4.30
N ARG A 106 -10.82 -4.79 5.18
CA ARG A 106 -10.09 -4.62 6.46
C ARG A 106 -10.34 -5.79 7.40
N GLY A 107 -9.40 -6.01 8.31
CA GLY A 107 -9.47 -7.14 9.24
C GLY A 107 -8.95 -8.47 8.69
N LEU A 108 -8.56 -8.52 7.40
CA LEU A 108 -7.98 -9.71 6.76
C LEU A 108 -6.44 -9.73 6.77
N GLY A 109 -5.81 -8.81 7.48
CA GLY A 109 -4.33 -8.70 7.53
C GLY A 109 -3.68 -8.21 6.24
N LEU A 110 -4.46 -7.68 5.29
CA LEU A 110 -3.97 -7.26 3.97
C LEU A 110 -2.93 -6.16 4.01
N GLY A 111 -3.12 -5.16 4.88
CA GLY A 111 -2.17 -4.06 5.01
C GLY A 111 -0.78 -4.54 5.43
N ALA A 112 -0.71 -5.41 6.44
CA ALA A 112 0.55 -6.02 6.88
C ALA A 112 1.17 -6.86 5.76
N ARG A 113 0.38 -7.68 5.06
CA ARG A 113 0.86 -8.51 3.95
C ARG A 113 1.43 -7.68 2.79
N LEU A 114 0.79 -6.56 2.45
CA LEU A 114 1.28 -5.64 1.41
C LEU A 114 2.58 -4.96 1.83
N VAL A 115 2.69 -4.51 3.09
CA VAL A 115 3.93 -3.95 3.63
C VAL A 115 5.05 -4.99 3.62
N ASP A 116 4.79 -6.21 4.08
CA ASP A 116 5.77 -7.30 4.07
C ASP A 116 6.24 -7.61 2.65
N THR A 117 5.32 -7.66 1.67
CA THR A 117 5.66 -7.87 0.25
C THR A 117 6.60 -6.77 -0.27
N CYS A 118 6.32 -5.52 0.04
CA CYS A 118 7.17 -4.38 -0.33
C CYS A 118 8.56 -4.46 0.33
N VAL A 119 8.63 -4.76 1.62
CA VAL A 119 9.89 -4.88 2.37
C VAL A 119 10.74 -6.05 1.87
N GLU A 120 10.13 -7.19 1.60
CA GLU A 120 10.80 -8.37 1.04
C GLU A 120 11.40 -8.08 -0.34
N PHE A 121 10.63 -7.42 -1.21
CA PHE A 121 11.12 -6.98 -2.51
C PHE A 121 12.30 -6.02 -2.35
N ALA A 122 12.18 -4.99 -1.51
CA ALA A 122 13.25 -4.02 -1.29
C ALA A 122 14.55 -4.72 -0.81
N ARG A 123 14.43 -5.70 0.09
CA ARG A 123 15.57 -6.51 0.55
C ARG A 123 16.19 -7.30 -0.60
N SER A 124 15.38 -7.97 -1.41
CA SER A 124 15.83 -8.75 -2.55
C SER A 124 16.45 -7.90 -3.66
N ALA A 125 15.96 -6.67 -3.84
CA ALA A 125 16.51 -5.70 -4.78
C ALA A 125 17.82 -5.03 -4.30
N GLY A 126 18.30 -5.39 -3.11
CA GLY A 126 19.58 -4.92 -2.57
C GLY A 126 19.52 -3.55 -1.89
N TYR A 127 18.35 -3.05 -1.53
CA TYR A 127 18.23 -1.86 -0.71
C TYR A 127 18.69 -2.12 0.73
N ARG A 128 19.22 -1.11 1.38
CA ARG A 128 19.66 -1.15 2.79
C ARG A 128 18.61 -0.61 3.74
N ARG A 129 17.65 0.16 3.23
CA ARG A 129 16.55 0.72 4.03
C ARG A 129 15.31 0.95 3.19
N VAL A 130 14.17 0.98 3.88
CA VAL A 130 12.88 1.43 3.31
C VAL A 130 12.42 2.65 4.09
N THR A 131 12.02 3.69 3.39
CA THR A 131 11.39 4.87 3.98
C THR A 131 9.94 4.99 3.50
N LEU A 132 9.12 5.71 4.25
CA LEU A 132 7.75 6.06 3.87
C LEU A 132 7.35 7.41 4.48
N TRP A 133 6.40 8.06 3.83
CA TRP A 133 5.74 9.25 4.34
C TRP A 133 4.28 8.93 4.66
N THR A 134 3.77 9.46 5.76
CA THR A 134 2.39 9.34 6.20
C THR A 134 1.97 10.56 7.02
N VAL A 135 0.75 10.57 7.54
CA VAL A 135 0.27 11.61 8.45
C VAL A 135 -0.29 10.99 9.73
N ASP A 136 -0.32 11.79 10.78
CA ASP A 136 -0.73 11.38 12.13
C ASP A 136 -2.15 10.80 12.22
N ARG A 137 -3.09 11.27 11.37
CA ARG A 137 -4.47 10.77 11.31
C ARG A 137 -4.59 9.32 10.83
N LEU A 138 -3.66 8.82 10.04
CA LEU A 138 -3.70 7.46 9.50
C LEU A 138 -3.23 6.43 10.53
N THR A 139 -3.98 6.30 11.62
CA THR A 139 -3.60 5.49 12.79
C THR A 139 -3.46 4.00 12.48
N SER A 140 -4.31 3.45 11.61
CA SER A 140 -4.24 2.05 11.19
C SER A 140 -2.97 1.75 10.38
N ALA A 141 -2.62 2.61 9.43
CA ALA A 141 -1.38 2.48 8.66
C ALA A 141 -0.14 2.58 9.56
N ARG A 142 -0.11 3.57 10.46
CA ARG A 142 0.98 3.73 11.43
C ARG A 142 1.17 2.51 12.34
N ARG A 143 0.08 1.86 12.73
CA ARG A 143 0.14 0.60 13.51
C ARG A 143 0.79 -0.52 12.70
N ILE A 144 0.44 -0.65 11.43
CA ILE A 144 1.05 -1.63 10.52
C ILE A 144 2.55 -1.35 10.37
N TYR A 145 2.95 -0.10 10.10
CA TYR A 145 4.36 0.27 9.96
C TYR A 145 5.16 -0.03 11.21
N ARG A 146 4.65 0.33 12.39
CA ARG A 146 5.31 0.02 13.67
C ARG A 146 5.47 -1.48 13.88
N SER A 147 4.43 -2.27 13.57
CA SER A 147 4.48 -3.74 13.68
C SER A 147 5.46 -4.37 12.70
N ALA A 148 5.69 -3.75 11.55
CA ALA A 148 6.69 -4.18 10.58
C ALA A 148 8.13 -3.73 10.93
N GLY A 149 8.30 -2.99 12.02
CA GLY A 149 9.62 -2.55 12.51
C GLY A 149 10.06 -1.16 12.03
N PHE A 150 9.17 -0.41 11.35
CA PHE A 150 9.49 0.99 11.01
C PHE A 150 9.53 1.87 12.25
N GLU A 151 10.47 2.81 12.25
CA GLU A 151 10.64 3.82 13.30
C GLU A 151 10.34 5.21 12.75
N LEU A 152 9.68 6.04 13.57
CA LEU A 152 9.43 7.44 13.27
C LEU A 152 10.73 8.22 13.39
N VAL A 153 11.19 8.82 12.29
CA VAL A 153 12.46 9.57 12.26
C VAL A 153 12.28 11.08 12.12
N GLN A 154 11.15 11.53 11.58
CA GLN A 154 10.84 12.94 11.43
C GLN A 154 9.34 13.17 11.49
N GLN A 155 8.92 14.30 12.06
CA GLN A 155 7.55 14.78 11.98
C GLN A 155 7.52 16.30 12.02
N GLU A 156 6.57 16.88 11.29
CA GLU A 156 6.39 18.33 11.24
C GLU A 156 4.94 18.72 10.91
N PRO A 157 4.46 19.87 11.39
CA PRO A 157 3.16 20.40 10.94
C PRO A 157 3.20 20.75 9.47
N GLU A 158 2.16 20.36 8.75
CA GLU A 158 2.05 20.61 7.32
C GLU A 158 0.59 20.86 6.92
N HIS A 159 0.36 21.81 6.03
CA HIS A 159 -0.97 22.03 5.43
C HIS A 159 -1.04 21.28 4.10
N VAL A 160 -1.68 20.12 4.10
CA VAL A 160 -1.81 19.25 2.92
C VAL A 160 -3.22 18.71 2.81
N PHE A 161 -3.68 18.49 1.59
CA PHE A 161 -4.99 17.90 1.26
C PHE A 161 -6.17 18.66 1.88
N GLY A 162 -6.02 20.00 2.04
CA GLY A 162 -7.04 20.87 2.64
C GLY A 162 -7.09 20.84 4.16
N HIS A 163 -6.10 20.26 4.84
CA HIS A 163 -6.08 20.11 6.30
C HIS A 163 -4.69 20.42 6.89
N ASP A 164 -4.71 20.90 8.15
CA ASP A 164 -3.52 20.98 8.97
C ASP A 164 -3.27 19.59 9.61
N LEU A 165 -2.19 18.95 9.23
CA LEU A 165 -1.81 17.60 9.63
C LEU A 165 -0.38 17.60 10.18
N ILE A 166 -0.01 16.52 10.87
CA ILE A 166 1.39 16.25 11.19
C ILE A 166 1.91 15.21 10.20
N SER A 167 2.74 15.66 9.27
CA SER A 167 3.44 14.76 8.36
C SER A 167 4.53 14.00 9.10
N GLN A 168 4.75 12.76 8.72
CA GLN A 168 5.66 11.84 9.39
C GLN A 168 6.47 11.05 8.37
N THR A 169 7.78 10.99 8.58
CA THR A 169 8.67 10.08 7.87
C THR A 169 9.06 8.93 8.77
N TRP A 170 8.89 7.72 8.29
CA TRP A 170 9.25 6.49 8.98
C TRP A 170 10.29 5.73 8.17
N THR A 171 11.20 5.03 8.85
CA THR A 171 12.29 4.29 8.21
C THR A 171 12.43 2.91 8.83
N LEU A 172 12.75 1.92 7.99
CA LEU A 172 13.11 0.57 8.38
C LEU A 172 14.49 0.24 7.80
N ASP A 173 15.46 -0.08 8.65
CA ASP A 173 16.74 -0.59 8.22
C ASP A 173 16.63 -2.09 7.84
N LEU A 174 17.10 -2.42 6.65
CA LEU A 174 17.11 -3.79 6.13
C LEU A 174 18.46 -4.42 6.45
N HIS A 175 18.50 -5.31 7.45
CA HIS A 175 19.70 -6.09 7.69
C HIS A 175 19.92 -7.06 6.52
N PRO A 176 21.18 -7.27 6.07
CA PRO A 176 21.47 -8.27 5.06
C PRO A 176 20.99 -9.64 5.56
N LEU A 177 20.34 -10.40 4.68
CA LEU A 177 20.02 -11.80 4.95
C LEU A 177 21.36 -12.52 5.20
N ARG A 178 21.51 -13.12 6.40
CA ARG A 178 22.69 -13.93 6.74
C ARG A 178 22.64 -15.25 6.02
#